data_66840caf7d98da835a211663cc03f593
#
_entry.id   66840caf7d98da835a211663cc03f593
#
_cell.length_a   1.000
_cell.length_b   1.000
_cell.length_c   1.000
_cell.angle_alpha   90.00
_cell.angle_beta   90.00
_cell.angle_gamma   90.00
#
_symmetry.space_group_name_H-M   'P 1'
#
loop_
_entity.id
_entity.type
_entity.pdbx_description
1 polymer ?
#
loop_
_entity_poly.entity_id
_entity_poly.type
_entity_poly.pdbx_seq_one_letter_code
_entity_poly.pdbx_strand_id
1 'polypeptide(L)'
;MALTERAEPVGPPVFPWMYTAVMTIELLPIRANGLIDNVEPSASAELAQILPEILKNYSREGYAEPWIAYATLNDGIVVGTCAFKAPPSDGHVEIAYFTFPQFENHGYATQMAQCLVQIAQDTDDSLRIIARTMPIDGPSASVLRKNHFVQTGEVLHPEDGLVWEWEYRRD
;
A
#
# COMPACT_ATOMS: atom_id res chain seq x y z
N MET A 1 -56.26 -9.41 -37.09
CA MET A 1 -55.44 -8.38 -36.44
C MET A 1 -54.42 -9.11 -35.57
N ALA A 2 -53.22 -9.28 -36.09
CA ALA A 2 -52.15 -10.01 -35.35
C ALA A 2 -51.30 -8.94 -34.63
N LEU A 3 -51.24 -9.05 -33.31
CA LEU A 3 -50.36 -8.24 -32.44
C LEU A 3 -48.94 -8.82 -32.59
N THR A 4 -48.06 -8.03 -33.19
CA THR A 4 -46.63 -8.33 -33.27
C THR A 4 -46.00 -7.95 -31.93
N GLU A 5 -45.70 -8.96 -31.14
CA GLU A 5 -44.91 -8.85 -29.94
C GLU A 5 -43.46 -8.45 -30.34
N ARG A 6 -43.04 -7.24 -29.99
CA ARG A 6 -41.65 -6.82 -30.12
C ARG A 6 -40.84 -7.52 -29.03
N ALA A 7 -39.95 -8.42 -29.44
CA ALA A 7 -38.93 -8.94 -28.53
C ALA A 7 -38.01 -7.79 -28.04
N GLU A 8 -37.91 -7.62 -26.75
CA GLU A 8 -36.94 -6.68 -26.15
C GLU A 8 -35.50 -7.17 -26.45
N PRO A 9 -34.57 -6.26 -26.66
CA PRO A 9 -33.17 -6.66 -26.89
C PRO A 9 -32.61 -7.30 -25.61
N VAL A 10 -32.28 -8.59 -25.70
CA VAL A 10 -31.54 -9.29 -24.68
C VAL A 10 -30.14 -8.68 -24.61
N GLY A 11 -29.82 -8.01 -23.52
CA GLY A 11 -28.46 -7.50 -23.27
C GLY A 11 -27.42 -8.63 -23.30
N PRO A 12 -26.15 -8.31 -23.48
CA PRO A 12 -25.10 -9.32 -23.54
C PRO A 12 -25.11 -10.20 -22.30
N PRO A 13 -24.81 -11.52 -22.41
CA PRO A 13 -24.87 -12.43 -21.30
C PRO A 13 -23.87 -11.99 -20.21
N VAL A 14 -24.38 -11.73 -19.01
CA VAL A 14 -23.57 -11.46 -17.79
C VAL A 14 -23.14 -12.79 -17.20
N PHE A 15 -21.88 -13.12 -17.34
CA PHE A 15 -21.31 -14.31 -16.74
C PHE A 15 -20.96 -14.06 -15.28
N PRO A 16 -21.30 -14.96 -14.33
CA PRO A 16 -21.05 -14.79 -12.89
C PRO A 16 -19.57 -14.55 -12.50
N TRP A 17 -18.63 -14.95 -13.37
CA TRP A 17 -17.20 -14.75 -13.18
C TRP A 17 -16.69 -13.36 -13.63
N MET A 18 -17.53 -12.52 -14.27
CA MET A 18 -17.18 -11.15 -14.63
C MET A 18 -17.21 -10.17 -13.46
N TYR A 19 -17.72 -10.56 -12.31
CA TYR A 19 -17.63 -9.81 -11.06
C TYR A 19 -16.52 -10.37 -10.19
N THR A 20 -15.29 -10.35 -10.67
CA THR A 20 -14.18 -10.27 -9.74
C THR A 20 -14.27 -8.85 -9.16
N ALA A 21 -14.82 -8.72 -7.96
CA ALA A 21 -14.77 -7.48 -7.22
C ALA A 21 -13.29 -7.10 -7.17
N VAL A 22 -12.91 -6.07 -7.92
CA VAL A 22 -11.58 -5.47 -7.77
C VAL A 22 -11.62 -4.91 -6.36
N MET A 23 -10.98 -5.61 -5.43
CA MET A 23 -10.84 -5.13 -4.06
C MET A 23 -10.03 -3.84 -4.16
N THR A 24 -10.72 -2.72 -4.05
CA THR A 24 -10.12 -1.41 -4.14
C THR A 24 -9.88 -0.91 -2.72
N ILE A 25 -8.63 -0.76 -2.37
CA ILE A 25 -8.27 -0.11 -1.11
C ILE A 25 -8.32 1.40 -1.25
N GLU A 26 -8.58 2.08 -0.14
CA GLU A 26 -8.47 3.52 0.01
C GLU A 26 -7.29 3.83 0.93
N LEU A 27 -6.47 4.81 0.55
CA LEU A 27 -5.38 5.31 1.38
C LEU A 27 -5.75 6.66 1.97
N LEU A 28 -5.84 6.73 3.30
CA LEU A 28 -6.08 7.97 4.03
C LEU A 28 -4.80 8.47 4.70
N PRO A 29 -4.39 9.73 4.45
CA PRO A 29 -3.22 10.31 5.08
C PRO A 29 -3.28 10.27 6.60
N ILE A 30 -2.22 9.80 7.24
CA ILE A 30 -2.00 9.95 8.68
C ILE A 30 -1.26 11.26 8.87
N ARG A 31 -1.95 12.27 9.41
CA ARG A 31 -1.42 13.62 9.55
C ARG A 31 -0.32 13.70 10.62
N ALA A 32 0.46 14.77 10.61
CA ALA A 32 1.54 15.01 11.56
C ALA A 32 1.10 14.95 13.04
N ASN A 33 -0.15 15.23 13.33
CA ASN A 33 -0.75 15.15 14.66
C ASN A 33 -1.47 13.81 14.95
N GLY A 34 -1.38 12.84 14.03
CA GLY A 34 -2.00 11.53 14.15
C GLY A 34 -3.47 11.46 13.74
N LEU A 35 -4.07 12.56 13.29
CA LEU A 35 -5.44 12.53 12.80
C LEU A 35 -5.53 11.87 11.43
N ILE A 36 -6.62 11.15 11.21
CA ILE A 36 -6.99 10.49 9.95
C ILE A 36 -8.42 10.89 9.66
N ASP A 37 -8.69 11.41 8.49
CA ASP A 37 -10.03 11.89 8.14
C ASP A 37 -11.05 10.74 8.20
N ASN A 38 -12.14 10.96 8.94
CA ASN A 38 -13.25 10.01 9.14
C ASN A 38 -12.85 8.66 9.78
N VAL A 39 -11.68 8.56 10.39
CA VAL A 39 -11.22 7.36 11.11
C VAL A 39 -10.78 7.76 12.52
N GLU A 40 -11.44 7.18 13.53
CA GLU A 40 -10.96 7.30 14.89
C GLU A 40 -9.72 6.41 15.09
N PRO A 41 -8.63 6.91 15.69
CA PRO A 41 -7.43 6.09 15.93
C PRO A 41 -7.70 4.83 16.78
N SER A 42 -8.76 4.85 17.59
CA SER A 42 -9.21 3.72 18.41
C SER A 42 -10.10 2.71 17.65
N ALA A 43 -10.39 2.96 16.37
CA ALA A 43 -11.23 2.06 15.56
C ALA A 43 -10.61 0.67 15.36
N SER A 44 -9.29 0.56 15.53
CA SER A 44 -8.53 -0.68 15.47
C SER A 44 -7.45 -0.68 16.55
N ALA A 45 -7.32 -1.79 17.26
CA ALA A 45 -6.27 -1.96 18.25
C ALA A 45 -4.86 -1.88 17.61
N GLU A 46 -4.72 -2.44 16.43
CA GLU A 46 -3.48 -2.42 15.66
C GLU A 46 -3.11 -1.00 15.23
N LEU A 47 -4.09 -0.22 14.75
CA LEU A 47 -3.87 1.18 14.40
C LEU A 47 -3.42 1.99 15.62
N ALA A 48 -4.10 1.81 16.77
CA ALA A 48 -3.75 2.47 18.01
C ALA A 48 -2.32 2.12 18.49
N GLN A 49 -1.86 0.89 18.23
CA GLN A 49 -0.51 0.46 18.58
C GLN A 49 0.57 1.02 17.65
N ILE A 50 0.30 1.10 16.34
CA ILE A 50 1.32 1.52 15.35
C ILE A 50 1.42 3.05 15.25
N LEU A 51 0.34 3.78 15.54
CA LEU A 51 0.28 5.22 15.38
C LEU A 51 1.39 5.98 16.14
N PRO A 52 1.73 5.66 17.41
CA PRO A 52 2.84 6.30 18.11
C PRO A 52 4.19 6.14 17.40
N GLU A 53 4.46 4.98 16.80
CA GLU A 53 5.71 4.75 16.05
C GLU A 53 5.74 5.56 14.75
N ILE A 54 4.60 5.70 14.07
CA ILE A 54 4.49 6.58 12.89
C ILE A 54 4.79 8.03 13.28
N LEU A 55 4.21 8.54 14.36
CA LEU A 55 4.44 9.91 14.82
C LEU A 55 5.89 10.14 15.29
N LYS A 56 6.48 9.16 15.93
CA LYS A 56 7.89 9.17 16.30
C LYS A 56 8.78 9.22 15.05
N ASN A 57 8.42 8.47 14.01
CA ASN A 57 9.13 8.51 12.74
C ASN A 57 9.04 9.89 12.09
N TYR A 58 7.86 10.53 12.07
CA TYR A 58 7.71 11.91 11.58
C TYR A 58 8.57 12.92 12.35
N SER A 59 8.71 12.73 13.66
CA SER A 59 9.57 13.59 14.49
C SER A 59 11.04 13.45 14.15
N ARG A 60 11.46 12.28 13.68
CA ARG A 60 12.85 11.96 13.32
C ARG A 60 13.18 12.34 11.88
N GLU A 61 12.33 11.93 10.95
CA GLU A 61 12.59 12.01 9.51
C GLU A 61 11.92 13.21 8.83
N GLY A 62 10.94 13.84 9.50
CA GLY A 62 10.14 14.92 8.97
C GLY A 62 8.77 14.48 8.46
N TYR A 63 7.92 15.46 8.19
CA TYR A 63 6.58 15.29 7.61
C TYR A 63 6.48 16.15 6.35
N ALA A 64 6.30 15.54 5.22
CA ALA A 64 6.12 16.21 3.94
C ALA A 64 5.23 15.37 3.03
N GLU A 65 4.01 15.82 2.76
CA GLU A 65 3.11 15.15 1.82
C GLU A 65 3.67 15.17 0.39
N PRO A 66 3.50 14.11 -0.38
CA PRO A 66 2.82 12.85 -0.08
C PRO A 66 3.71 11.78 0.59
N TRP A 67 4.92 12.12 1.01
CA TRP A 67 5.94 11.22 1.54
C TRP A 67 5.69 10.87 3.02
N ILE A 68 4.49 10.35 3.31
CA ILE A 68 3.97 10.10 4.66
C ILE A 68 3.43 8.68 4.81
N ALA A 69 2.88 8.38 5.97
CA ALA A 69 2.14 7.16 6.22
C ALA A 69 0.65 7.34 5.91
N TYR A 70 0.02 6.24 5.52
CA TYR A 70 -1.40 6.15 5.19
C TYR A 70 -2.05 5.01 5.95
N ALA A 71 -3.24 5.25 6.47
CA ALA A 71 -4.15 4.17 6.86
C ALA A 71 -4.76 3.57 5.59
N THR A 72 -4.79 2.25 5.51
CA THR A 72 -5.35 1.53 4.37
C THR A 72 -6.71 0.97 4.75
N LEU A 73 -7.73 1.36 4.01
CA LEU A 73 -9.10 0.92 4.24
C LEU A 73 -9.59 0.02 3.09
N ASN A 74 -10.43 -0.94 3.46
CA ASN A 74 -11.30 -1.67 2.54
C ASN A 74 -12.71 -1.63 3.07
N ASP A 75 -13.66 -1.13 2.28
CA ASP A 75 -15.06 -0.95 2.68
C ASP A 75 -15.23 -0.24 4.04
N GLY A 76 -14.43 0.81 4.28
CA GLY A 76 -14.46 1.61 5.51
C GLY A 76 -13.78 0.95 6.73
N ILE A 77 -13.22 -0.24 6.59
CA ILE A 77 -12.50 -0.95 7.66
C ILE A 77 -11.00 -0.76 7.45
N VAL A 78 -10.28 -0.34 8.51
CA VAL A 78 -8.82 -0.24 8.46
C VAL A 78 -8.22 -1.64 8.45
N VAL A 79 -7.54 -1.99 7.36
CA VAL A 79 -6.95 -3.31 7.14
C VAL A 79 -5.44 -3.34 7.31
N GLY A 80 -4.82 -2.17 7.39
CA GLY A 80 -3.38 -2.03 7.55
C GLY A 80 -2.91 -0.60 7.40
N THR A 81 -1.61 -0.42 7.30
CA THR A 81 -0.95 0.86 7.02
C THR A 81 0.13 0.67 5.97
N CYS A 82 0.40 1.71 5.22
CA CYS A 82 1.56 1.77 4.35
C CYS A 82 2.19 3.16 4.40
N ALA A 83 3.46 3.27 4.03
CA ALA A 83 4.20 4.51 4.24
C ALA A 83 5.36 4.67 3.27
N PHE A 84 5.74 5.93 3.05
CA PHE A 84 7.12 6.29 2.77
C PHE A 84 7.83 6.47 4.11
N LYS A 85 8.98 5.86 4.30
CA LYS A 85 9.71 5.89 5.59
C LYS A 85 10.27 7.27 5.92
N ALA A 86 10.57 8.06 4.87
CA ALA A 86 11.05 9.44 4.97
C ALA A 86 10.72 10.18 3.66
N PRO A 87 10.75 11.53 3.65
CA PRO A 87 10.83 12.30 2.41
C PRO A 87 12.05 11.88 1.57
N PRO A 88 12.02 12.08 0.24
CA PRO A 88 13.12 11.67 -0.64
C PRO A 88 14.46 12.25 -0.21
N SER A 89 15.49 11.40 -0.21
CA SER A 89 16.87 11.77 0.04
C SER A 89 17.79 10.99 -0.90
N ASP A 90 18.86 11.60 -1.37
CA ASP A 90 19.85 10.98 -2.27
C ASP A 90 19.22 10.31 -3.51
N GLY A 91 18.15 10.91 -4.04
CA GLY A 91 17.48 10.47 -5.25
C GLY A 91 16.64 9.19 -5.08
N HIS A 92 16.28 8.82 -3.87
CA HIS A 92 15.42 7.67 -3.62
C HIS A 92 14.39 7.92 -2.51
N VAL A 93 13.39 7.04 -2.48
CA VAL A 93 12.38 6.94 -1.42
C VAL A 93 12.17 5.49 -1.05
N GLU A 94 12.00 5.22 0.24
CA GLU A 94 11.76 3.86 0.75
C GLU A 94 10.30 3.67 1.12
N ILE A 95 9.68 2.60 0.61
CA ILE A 95 8.32 2.21 0.94
C ILE A 95 8.29 1.12 2.01
N ALA A 96 7.23 1.15 2.81
CA ALA A 96 6.90 0.12 3.78
C ALA A 96 5.39 -0.12 3.80
N TYR A 97 4.97 -1.33 4.15
CA TYR A 97 3.55 -1.69 4.26
C TYR A 97 3.37 -2.74 5.35
N PHE A 98 2.22 -2.71 5.98
CA PHE A 98 1.85 -3.64 7.04
C PHE A 98 0.35 -3.93 6.98
N THR A 99 0.00 -5.18 6.70
CA THR A 99 -1.39 -5.66 6.79
C THR A 99 -1.63 -6.18 8.19
N PHE A 100 -2.75 -5.79 8.81
CA PHE A 100 -3.10 -6.30 10.14
C PHE A 100 -3.35 -7.81 10.09
N PRO A 101 -2.95 -8.57 11.13
CA PRO A 101 -2.92 -10.04 11.07
C PRO A 101 -4.22 -10.71 10.60
N GLN A 102 -5.37 -10.20 11.04
CA GLN A 102 -6.68 -10.73 10.65
C GLN A 102 -7.05 -10.48 9.18
N PHE A 103 -6.31 -9.63 8.48
CA PHE A 103 -6.54 -9.28 7.07
C PHE A 103 -5.43 -9.78 6.14
N GLU A 104 -4.49 -10.56 6.64
CA GLU A 104 -3.44 -11.17 5.82
C GLU A 104 -4.01 -12.14 4.76
N ASN A 105 -3.23 -12.40 3.73
CA ASN A 105 -3.57 -13.29 2.61
C ASN A 105 -4.79 -12.86 1.75
N HIS A 106 -5.18 -11.58 1.83
CA HIS A 106 -6.22 -10.99 0.98
C HIS A 106 -5.66 -10.09 -0.14
N GLY A 107 -4.34 -10.00 -0.28
CA GLY A 107 -3.70 -9.20 -1.32
C GLY A 107 -3.56 -7.71 -0.99
N TYR A 108 -3.91 -7.27 0.21
CA TYR A 108 -3.83 -5.85 0.60
C TYR A 108 -2.41 -5.30 0.54
N ALA A 109 -1.40 -6.05 1.03
CA ALA A 109 -0.01 -5.62 0.96
C ALA A 109 0.47 -5.37 -0.47
N THR A 110 0.04 -6.19 -1.42
CA THR A 110 0.34 -6.01 -2.85
C THR A 110 -0.27 -4.72 -3.38
N GLN A 111 -1.52 -4.43 -3.03
CA GLN A 111 -2.19 -3.19 -3.42
C GLN A 111 -1.59 -1.96 -2.75
N MET A 112 -1.22 -2.04 -1.46
CA MET A 112 -0.52 -0.97 -0.74
C MET A 112 0.79 -0.59 -1.44
N ALA A 113 1.62 -1.59 -1.76
CA ALA A 113 2.89 -1.36 -2.46
C ALA A 113 2.65 -0.73 -3.85
N GLN A 114 1.65 -1.21 -4.59
CA GLN A 114 1.27 -0.64 -5.89
C GLN A 114 0.84 0.82 -5.78
N CYS A 115 0.01 1.17 -4.80
CA CYS A 115 -0.42 2.54 -4.57
C CYS A 115 0.75 3.47 -4.22
N LEU A 116 1.68 3.02 -3.35
CA LEU A 116 2.86 3.81 -3.01
C LEU A 116 3.77 4.04 -4.23
N VAL A 117 3.98 3.02 -5.06
CA VAL A 117 4.72 3.16 -6.31
C VAL A 117 4.06 4.19 -7.21
N GLN A 118 2.73 4.13 -7.37
CA GLN A 118 1.98 5.09 -8.19
C GLN A 118 2.10 6.52 -7.65
N ILE A 119 1.93 6.72 -6.34
CA ILE A 119 2.10 8.04 -5.69
C ILE A 119 3.51 8.60 -5.96
N ALA A 120 4.54 7.77 -5.81
CA ALA A 120 5.91 8.20 -6.04
C ALA A 120 6.14 8.60 -7.50
N GLN A 121 5.68 7.80 -8.46
CA GLN A 121 5.82 8.09 -9.89
C GLN A 121 5.05 9.35 -10.32
N ASP A 122 3.84 9.54 -9.81
CA ASP A 122 3.01 10.71 -10.13
C ASP A 122 3.58 12.00 -9.52
N THR A 123 4.34 11.88 -8.42
CA THR A 123 4.91 13.04 -7.71
C THR A 123 6.28 13.43 -8.26
N ASP A 124 7.17 12.47 -8.40
CA ASP A 124 8.51 12.65 -8.95
C ASP A 124 9.00 11.32 -9.56
N ASP A 125 8.88 11.22 -10.87
CA ASP A 125 9.21 10.00 -11.61
C ASP A 125 10.73 9.77 -11.75
N SER A 126 11.55 10.72 -11.35
CA SER A 126 13.01 10.58 -11.33
C SER A 126 13.54 9.79 -10.14
N LEU A 127 12.73 9.63 -9.10
CA LEU A 127 13.14 8.94 -7.88
C LEU A 127 13.28 7.43 -8.08
N ARG A 128 14.28 6.85 -7.46
CA ARG A 128 14.36 5.41 -7.26
C ARG A 128 13.45 5.03 -6.09
N ILE A 129 12.63 4.01 -6.27
CA ILE A 129 11.74 3.50 -5.23
C ILE A 129 12.36 2.23 -4.69
N ILE A 130 12.69 2.22 -3.41
CA ILE A 130 13.31 1.08 -2.74
C ILE A 130 12.40 0.54 -1.63
N ALA A 131 12.66 -0.70 -1.24
CA ALA A 131 12.07 -1.34 -0.07
C ALA A 131 13.12 -2.23 0.60
N ARG A 132 12.96 -2.48 1.89
CA ARG A 132 13.82 -3.39 2.64
C ARG A 132 13.00 -4.45 3.35
N THR A 133 13.49 -5.68 3.35
CA THR A 133 12.86 -6.83 4.02
C THR A 133 13.88 -7.58 4.83
N MET A 134 13.41 -8.34 5.82
CA MET A 134 14.26 -9.37 6.44
C MET A 134 14.85 -10.28 5.37
N PRO A 135 16.08 -10.81 5.55
CA PRO A 135 16.78 -11.61 4.54
C PRO A 135 16.25 -13.05 4.49
N ILE A 136 14.95 -13.16 4.27
CA ILE A 136 14.22 -14.43 4.12
C ILE A 136 13.26 -14.36 2.94
N ASP A 137 13.10 -15.46 2.26
CA ASP A 137 12.10 -15.59 1.19
C ASP A 137 10.71 -15.82 1.82
N GLY A 138 9.97 -14.73 2.02
CA GLY A 138 8.69 -14.72 2.72
C GLY A 138 7.64 -13.85 2.04
N PRO A 139 6.52 -13.59 2.75
CA PRO A 139 5.40 -12.82 2.21
C PRO A 139 5.80 -11.44 1.67
N SER A 140 6.65 -10.69 2.37
CA SER A 140 7.10 -9.36 1.94
C SER A 140 7.91 -9.42 0.65
N ALA A 141 8.82 -10.39 0.50
CA ALA A 141 9.57 -10.59 -0.74
C ALA A 141 8.63 -10.96 -1.90
N SER A 142 7.61 -11.78 -1.65
CA SER A 142 6.60 -12.13 -2.65
C SER A 142 5.78 -10.93 -3.10
N VAL A 143 5.38 -10.05 -2.18
CA VAL A 143 4.67 -8.79 -2.49
C VAL A 143 5.52 -7.89 -3.38
N LEU A 144 6.81 -7.74 -3.05
CA LEU A 144 7.72 -6.89 -3.82
C LEU A 144 7.91 -7.42 -5.25
N ARG A 145 8.14 -8.73 -5.42
CA ARG A 145 8.27 -9.33 -6.76
C ARG A 145 7.01 -9.12 -7.61
N LYS A 146 5.82 -9.26 -7.01
CA LYS A 146 4.54 -9.01 -7.71
C LYS A 146 4.38 -7.54 -8.16
N ASN A 147 5.08 -6.63 -7.51
CA ASN A 147 5.10 -5.19 -7.82
C ASN A 147 6.36 -4.77 -8.60
N HIS A 148 7.00 -5.68 -9.34
CA HIS A 148 8.16 -5.41 -10.20
C HIS A 148 9.40 -4.91 -9.44
N PHE A 149 9.52 -5.21 -8.14
CA PHE A 149 10.77 -4.99 -7.43
C PHE A 149 11.73 -6.16 -7.67
N VAL A 150 12.99 -5.82 -7.83
CA VAL A 150 14.10 -6.78 -7.90
C VAL A 150 15.01 -6.59 -6.71
N GLN A 151 15.51 -7.68 -6.16
CA GLN A 151 16.49 -7.64 -5.08
C GLN A 151 17.82 -7.12 -5.65
N THR A 152 18.36 -6.08 -5.06
CA THR A 152 19.60 -5.44 -5.51
C THR A 152 20.81 -5.80 -4.64
N GLY A 153 20.56 -6.27 -3.41
CA GLY A 153 21.64 -6.68 -2.53
C GLY A 153 21.19 -6.88 -1.09
N GLU A 154 22.19 -6.91 -0.23
CA GLU A 154 22.04 -6.94 1.22
C GLU A 154 22.69 -5.71 1.82
N VAL A 155 22.03 -5.10 2.79
CA VAL A 155 22.55 -3.92 3.50
C VAL A 155 22.44 -4.14 5.01
N LEU A 156 23.36 -3.55 5.76
CA LEU A 156 23.29 -3.54 7.22
C LEU A 156 22.47 -2.33 7.66
N HIS A 157 21.24 -2.59 8.11
CA HIS A 157 20.38 -1.55 8.64
C HIS A 157 20.71 -1.30 10.13
N PRO A 158 20.76 -0.03 10.60
CA PRO A 158 21.15 0.29 11.98
C PRO A 158 20.27 -0.34 13.06
N GLU A 159 18.97 -0.49 12.78
CA GLU A 159 17.98 -1.01 13.73
C GLU A 159 17.66 -2.50 13.50
N ASP A 160 17.58 -2.93 12.21
CA ASP A 160 17.07 -4.25 11.82
C ASP A 160 18.17 -5.28 11.52
N GLY A 161 19.45 -4.85 11.53
CA GLY A 161 20.58 -5.71 11.18
C GLY A 161 20.66 -5.95 9.66
N LEU A 162 21.03 -7.15 9.23
CA LEU A 162 21.12 -7.48 7.81
C LEU A 162 19.71 -7.54 7.19
N VAL A 163 19.51 -6.81 6.11
CA VAL A 163 18.24 -6.79 5.35
C VAL A 163 18.51 -6.93 3.86
N TRP A 164 17.55 -7.46 3.13
CA TRP A 164 17.56 -7.41 1.67
C TRP A 164 17.04 -6.06 1.21
N GLU A 165 17.75 -5.44 0.26
CA GLU A 165 17.32 -4.24 -0.43
C GLU A 165 16.73 -4.60 -1.79
N TRP A 166 15.60 -3.95 -2.10
CA TRP A 166 14.82 -4.13 -3.32
C TRP A 166 14.65 -2.78 -4.01
N GLU A 167 14.66 -2.79 -5.33
CA GLU A 167 14.42 -1.60 -6.13
C GLU A 167 13.33 -1.87 -7.17
N TYR A 168 12.39 -0.95 -7.27
CA TYR A 168 11.35 -0.99 -8.28
C TYR A 168 11.96 -0.84 -9.68
N ARG A 169 11.57 -1.72 -10.60
CA ARG A 169 11.94 -1.64 -12.01
C ARG A 169 10.73 -1.22 -12.82
N ARG A 170 10.89 -0.14 -13.58
CA ARG A 170 9.91 0.25 -14.58
C ARG A 170 10.00 -0.71 -15.75
N ASP A 171 8.86 -1.06 -16.31
CA ASP A 171 8.77 -1.84 -17.56
C ASP A 171 9.18 -0.97 -18.75
#